data_4298ec1bbe2c0a381095d2ae63cc9b8f
#
_entry.id   4298ec1bbe2c0a381095d2ae63cc9b8f
#
_cell.length_a   1.000
_cell.length_b   1.000
_cell.length_c   1.000
_cell.angle_alpha   90.00
_cell.angle_beta   90.00
_cell.angle_gamma   90.00
#
_symmetry.space_group_name_H-M   'P 1'
#
loop_
_entity.id
_entity.type
_entity.pdbx_description
1 polymer ?
#
loop_
_entity_poly.entity_id
_entity_poly.type
_entity_poly.pdbx_seq_one_letter_code
_entity_poly.pdbx_strand_id
1 'polypeptide(L)'
;MALHRRGDEPPAAEDLDISPMYVRAVDREVPRYRIPAGEMLPSTALQVVRDELILDGNARLNLATFVTTWMEPEAELLMAECFSKNMIDKDEYPQTAELEKRCVAMLAQLWHAEDGAPTGCSTTGSSEACMLGGMALLWRWRAAGGTGQPNLVMGSNVQVCWDKFCRYWQVEPRLVPMEPGRLHLTGPEAAARCDENTIGVVAVLGSTMDGSYEPVAEISAALDQLAAGPGPDIPIHVDGASGGFVAPFIQPGLEWDFRLPRVASINASGHKYGLVYPGVGWIVWRDAAALPEDLVFKVNYLGGEMPTFALNFSRPGSNVAAQYYNFLRLGFEGYRKVQQACQDVAMHLAREIAAMGPFELLSDGSELPVLAFKLRSPGSYTVFDLSERLRQRGWLVPAYTFPANMQDTAVIRLVIRNGFSGDLAESLLADLRAQVDALEKAAAAPIPLFPGKQRSGFAH
;
A
#
# COMPACT_ATOMS: atom_id res chain seq x y z
N MET A 1 -13.53 -37.13 -1.32
CA MET A 1 -14.94 -37.58 -1.51
C MET A 1 -15.67 -37.40 -0.20
N ALA A 2 -16.32 -36.26 0.00
CA ALA A 2 -17.15 -36.01 1.17
C ALA A 2 -18.50 -36.72 0.94
N LEU A 3 -18.73 -37.80 1.67
CA LEU A 3 -20.00 -38.50 1.68
C LEU A 3 -21.03 -37.65 2.46
N HIS A 4 -21.78 -36.85 1.78
CA HIS A 4 -23.01 -36.32 2.33
C HIS A 4 -24.02 -37.47 2.45
N ARG A 5 -24.19 -38.00 3.65
CA ARG A 5 -25.38 -38.79 3.95
C ARG A 5 -26.57 -37.80 3.98
N ARG A 6 -27.38 -37.81 2.93
CA ARG A 6 -28.75 -37.32 3.04
C ARG A 6 -29.46 -38.25 4.03
N GLY A 7 -29.84 -37.71 5.17
CA GLY A 7 -30.88 -38.31 5.98
C GLY A 7 -32.18 -38.25 5.18
N ASP A 8 -32.82 -39.43 4.97
CA ASP A 8 -34.07 -39.55 4.22
C ASP A 8 -35.31 -39.11 5.02
N GLU A 9 -35.14 -38.39 6.11
CA GLU A 9 -36.29 -37.78 6.79
C GLU A 9 -36.41 -36.33 6.34
N PRO A 10 -37.60 -35.92 5.79
CA PRO A 10 -37.86 -34.53 5.58
C PRO A 10 -37.76 -33.81 6.93
N PRO A 11 -37.21 -32.60 6.99
CA PRO A 11 -37.15 -31.83 8.20
C PRO A 11 -38.58 -31.72 8.76
N ALA A 12 -38.72 -31.92 10.06
CA ALA A 12 -40.02 -31.78 10.74
C ALA A 12 -40.62 -30.41 10.41
N ALA A 13 -41.92 -30.34 10.26
CA ALA A 13 -42.63 -29.09 9.87
C ALA A 13 -42.30 -27.89 10.79
N GLU A 14 -41.78 -28.14 11.97
CA GLU A 14 -41.26 -27.16 12.93
C GLU A 14 -39.95 -26.49 12.49
N ASP A 15 -39.18 -27.09 11.56
CA ASP A 15 -37.96 -26.50 11.02
C ASP A 15 -38.23 -25.56 9.82
N LEU A 16 -39.49 -25.50 9.38
CA LEU A 16 -39.96 -24.59 8.34
C LEU A 16 -40.60 -23.34 8.93
N ASP A 17 -40.22 -22.96 10.14
CA ASP A 17 -40.66 -21.71 10.72
C ASP A 17 -40.26 -20.54 9.81
N ILE A 18 -41.27 -19.95 9.16
CA ILE A 18 -41.11 -18.73 8.38
C ILE A 18 -40.95 -17.60 9.40
N SER A 19 -39.76 -17.53 9.98
CA SER A 19 -39.38 -16.42 10.84
C SER A 19 -39.58 -15.12 10.08
N PRO A 20 -40.27 -14.13 10.63
CA PRO A 20 -40.33 -12.81 10.03
C PRO A 20 -38.95 -12.33 9.70
N MET A 21 -38.76 -11.59 8.60
CA MET A 21 -37.47 -11.14 8.08
C MET A 21 -36.58 -10.43 9.13
N TYR A 22 -37.17 -9.94 10.21
CA TYR A 22 -36.50 -9.24 11.32
C TYR A 22 -36.33 -10.07 12.59
N VAL A 23 -36.83 -11.29 12.63
CA VAL A 23 -36.72 -12.19 13.79
C VAL A 23 -35.93 -13.43 13.33
N ARG A 24 -34.74 -13.60 13.86
CA ARG A 24 -33.99 -14.85 13.67
C ARG A 24 -34.44 -15.86 14.71
N ALA A 25 -34.84 -17.03 14.29
CA ALA A 25 -34.94 -18.19 15.15
C ALA A 25 -33.55 -18.71 15.52
N VAL A 26 -32.67 -17.87 16.04
CA VAL A 26 -31.37 -18.29 16.56
C VAL A 26 -31.47 -18.39 18.06
N ASP A 27 -32.13 -19.46 18.54
CA ASP A 27 -32.10 -19.86 19.95
C ASP A 27 -30.72 -20.35 20.41
N ARG A 28 -29.73 -20.34 19.54
CA ARG A 28 -28.38 -20.74 19.86
C ARG A 28 -27.43 -19.54 19.75
N GLU A 29 -26.83 -19.20 20.87
CA GLU A 29 -25.74 -18.25 20.92
C GLU A 29 -24.58 -18.73 20.03
N VAL A 30 -24.24 -17.98 18.99
CA VAL A 30 -23.07 -18.27 18.15
C VAL A 30 -21.82 -17.81 18.90
N PRO A 31 -20.96 -18.74 19.34
CA PRO A 31 -19.77 -18.38 20.09
C PRO A 31 -18.80 -17.59 19.19
N ARG A 32 -18.36 -16.41 19.65
CA ARG A 32 -17.46 -15.52 18.89
C ARG A 32 -16.00 -15.91 18.95
N TYR A 33 -15.54 -16.52 20.05
CA TYR A 33 -14.12 -16.77 20.34
C TYR A 33 -13.76 -18.26 20.51
N ARG A 34 -14.63 -19.14 20.11
CA ARG A 34 -14.40 -20.60 20.10
C ARG A 34 -15.12 -21.22 18.91
N ILE A 35 -14.60 -22.34 18.44
CA ILE A 35 -15.28 -23.10 17.39
C ILE A 35 -16.62 -23.62 17.96
N PRO A 36 -17.74 -23.41 17.27
CA PRO A 36 -19.03 -23.99 17.67
C PRO A 36 -18.95 -25.49 17.82
N ALA A 37 -19.67 -26.07 18.78
CA ALA A 37 -19.67 -27.52 19.01
C ALA A 37 -20.40 -28.31 17.90
N GLY A 38 -21.28 -27.65 17.15
CA GLY A 38 -22.02 -28.26 16.03
C GLY A 38 -21.86 -27.45 14.74
N GLU A 39 -22.19 -28.09 13.63
CA GLU A 39 -22.26 -27.46 12.31
C GLU A 39 -23.50 -26.56 12.18
N MET A 40 -23.47 -25.62 11.23
CA MET A 40 -24.63 -24.85 10.82
C MET A 40 -24.77 -24.89 9.30
N LEU A 41 -25.95 -24.56 8.80
CA LEU A 41 -26.20 -24.49 7.36
C LEU A 41 -25.29 -23.44 6.71
N PRO A 42 -24.75 -23.72 5.50
CA PRO A 42 -23.87 -22.77 4.80
C PRO A 42 -24.50 -21.39 4.59
N SER A 43 -25.80 -21.32 4.30
CA SER A 43 -26.54 -20.05 4.15
C SER A 43 -26.64 -19.28 5.45
N THR A 44 -26.83 -19.96 6.58
CA THR A 44 -26.85 -19.34 7.91
C THR A 44 -25.47 -18.83 8.28
N ALA A 45 -24.42 -19.61 8.07
CA ALA A 45 -23.05 -19.19 8.32
C ALA A 45 -22.67 -17.95 7.47
N LEU A 46 -23.04 -17.98 6.18
CA LEU A 46 -22.83 -16.84 5.28
C LEU A 46 -23.53 -15.59 5.79
N GLN A 47 -24.80 -15.72 6.25
CA GLN A 47 -25.56 -14.57 6.74
C GLN A 47 -24.98 -14.01 8.04
N VAL A 48 -24.57 -14.87 8.98
CA VAL A 48 -23.93 -14.44 10.24
C VAL A 48 -22.67 -13.63 9.94
N VAL A 49 -21.80 -14.11 9.03
CA VAL A 49 -20.59 -13.37 8.64
C VAL A 49 -20.93 -12.05 7.96
N ARG A 50 -21.89 -12.03 7.04
CA ARG A 50 -22.33 -10.80 6.36
C ARG A 50 -22.86 -9.75 7.33
N ASP A 51 -23.59 -10.17 8.36
CA ASP A 51 -24.13 -9.25 9.34
C ASP A 51 -23.05 -8.61 10.22
N GLU A 52 -22.00 -9.35 10.58
CA GLU A 52 -20.83 -8.77 11.27
C GLU A 52 -20.13 -7.74 10.37
N LEU A 53 -19.99 -8.01 9.07
CA LEU A 53 -19.34 -7.14 8.09
C LEU A 53 -20.14 -5.87 7.74
N ILE A 54 -21.44 -5.76 8.11
CA ILE A 54 -22.24 -4.55 7.89
C ILE A 54 -21.63 -3.32 8.60
N LEU A 55 -20.91 -3.54 9.69
CA LEU A 55 -20.26 -2.47 10.46
C LEU A 55 -18.98 -1.93 9.81
N ASP A 56 -18.47 -2.59 8.78
CA ASP A 56 -17.32 -2.11 8.03
C ASP A 56 -17.67 -0.85 7.23
N GLY A 57 -16.67 0.01 7.05
CA GLY A 57 -16.84 1.24 6.27
C GLY A 57 -17.10 0.96 4.79
N ASN A 58 -17.81 1.87 4.13
CA ASN A 58 -18.04 1.78 2.69
C ASN A 58 -16.73 1.98 1.92
N ALA A 59 -16.35 1.00 1.11
CA ALA A 59 -15.12 1.01 0.32
C ALA A 59 -15.01 2.23 -0.63
N ARG A 60 -16.13 2.73 -1.18
CA ARG A 60 -16.16 3.92 -2.07
C ARG A 60 -15.91 5.22 -1.32
N LEU A 61 -16.23 5.29 -0.02
CA LEU A 61 -16.04 6.47 0.83
C LEU A 61 -14.73 6.40 1.64
N ASN A 62 -13.92 5.35 1.41
CA ASN A 62 -12.65 5.15 2.09
C ASN A 62 -11.52 5.86 1.34
N LEU A 63 -11.11 7.01 1.84
CA LEU A 63 -9.98 7.81 1.36
C LEU A 63 -8.71 7.64 2.22
N ALA A 64 -8.75 6.68 3.15
CA ALA A 64 -7.62 6.38 4.03
C ALA A 64 -6.62 5.40 3.40
N THR A 65 -7.12 4.38 2.70
CA THR A 65 -6.30 3.31 2.16
C THR A 65 -5.77 3.61 0.76
N PHE A 66 -4.52 3.19 0.51
CA PHE A 66 -3.93 3.15 -0.83
C PHE A 66 -4.37 1.92 -1.63
N VAL A 67 -4.93 0.92 -0.96
CA VAL A 67 -5.26 -0.37 -1.56
C VAL A 67 -6.48 -0.25 -2.46
N THR A 68 -6.46 -0.92 -3.61
CA THR A 68 -7.58 -1.03 -4.56
C THR A 68 -8.80 -1.64 -3.88
N THR A 69 -9.95 -0.98 -4.06
CA THR A 69 -11.24 -1.41 -3.50
C THR A 69 -12.31 -1.65 -4.56
N TRP A 70 -11.93 -1.61 -5.83
CA TRP A 70 -12.83 -1.88 -6.96
C TRP A 70 -12.06 -2.48 -8.13
N MET A 71 -12.65 -3.51 -8.74
CA MET A 71 -12.21 -4.10 -10.01
C MET A 71 -13.42 -4.33 -10.91
N GLU A 72 -13.16 -4.56 -12.21
CA GLU A 72 -14.21 -4.92 -13.17
C GLU A 72 -14.78 -6.32 -12.83
N PRO A 73 -16.09 -6.58 -13.10
CA PRO A 73 -16.70 -7.88 -12.82
C PRO A 73 -15.99 -9.07 -13.48
N GLU A 74 -15.41 -8.88 -14.68
CA GLU A 74 -14.65 -9.91 -15.37
C GLU A 74 -13.36 -10.28 -14.62
N ALA A 75 -12.71 -9.29 -14.00
CA ALA A 75 -11.54 -9.53 -13.16
C ALA A 75 -11.91 -10.28 -11.86
N GLU A 76 -13.03 -9.92 -11.24
CA GLU A 76 -13.55 -10.63 -10.07
C GLU A 76 -13.91 -12.08 -10.39
N LEU A 77 -14.55 -12.33 -11.54
CA LEU A 77 -14.84 -13.68 -12.03
C LEU A 77 -13.55 -14.48 -12.24
N LEU A 78 -12.56 -13.91 -12.93
CA LEU A 78 -11.27 -14.56 -13.17
C LEU A 78 -10.55 -14.87 -11.85
N MET A 79 -10.58 -13.96 -10.87
CA MET A 79 -10.01 -14.21 -9.55
C MET A 79 -10.69 -15.39 -8.85
N ALA A 80 -12.02 -15.46 -8.90
CA ALA A 80 -12.79 -16.56 -8.32
C ALA A 80 -12.45 -17.92 -8.96
N GLU A 81 -12.29 -17.97 -10.27
CA GLU A 81 -11.84 -19.18 -11.00
C GLU A 81 -10.41 -19.59 -10.65
N CYS A 82 -9.60 -18.64 -10.18
CA CYS A 82 -8.19 -18.85 -9.82
C CYS A 82 -7.92 -18.99 -8.31
N PHE A 83 -8.92 -19.01 -7.43
CA PHE A 83 -8.70 -19.14 -5.98
C PHE A 83 -7.96 -20.42 -5.57
N SER A 84 -8.04 -21.48 -6.36
CA SER A 84 -7.31 -22.72 -6.13
C SER A 84 -5.83 -22.68 -6.56
N LYS A 85 -5.38 -21.61 -7.22
CA LYS A 85 -4.01 -21.52 -7.76
C LYS A 85 -3.06 -21.03 -6.68
N ASN A 86 -2.05 -21.85 -6.38
CA ASN A 86 -0.96 -21.51 -5.47
C ASN A 86 0.31 -21.23 -6.27
N MET A 87 0.97 -20.10 -6.05
CA MET A 87 2.12 -19.67 -6.83
C MET A 87 3.36 -20.54 -6.69
N ILE A 88 3.48 -21.30 -5.60
CA ILE A 88 4.64 -22.19 -5.42
C ILE A 88 4.48 -23.49 -6.21
N ASP A 89 3.25 -23.91 -6.50
CA ASP A 89 2.93 -25.17 -7.19
C ASP A 89 3.09 -24.97 -8.72
N LYS A 90 4.32 -24.67 -9.14
CA LYS A 90 4.64 -24.27 -10.52
C LYS A 90 4.52 -25.42 -11.51
N ASP A 91 4.66 -26.66 -11.04
CA ASP A 91 4.52 -27.86 -11.86
C ASP A 91 3.04 -28.16 -12.12
N GLU A 92 2.20 -27.99 -11.10
CA GLU A 92 0.75 -28.18 -11.21
C GLU A 92 0.06 -27.00 -11.92
N TYR A 93 0.60 -25.77 -11.77
CA TYR A 93 0.05 -24.55 -12.38
C TYR A 93 1.08 -23.81 -13.24
N PRO A 94 1.65 -24.46 -14.27
CA PRO A 94 2.73 -23.88 -15.08
C PRO A 94 2.31 -22.58 -15.80
N GLN A 95 1.03 -22.48 -16.19
CA GLN A 95 0.53 -21.26 -16.83
C GLN A 95 0.41 -20.09 -15.84
N THR A 96 0.05 -20.32 -14.58
CA THR A 96 0.04 -19.27 -13.55
C THR A 96 1.45 -18.78 -13.28
N ALA A 97 2.45 -19.69 -13.23
CA ALA A 97 3.86 -19.32 -13.12
C ALA A 97 4.36 -18.55 -14.34
N GLU A 98 3.89 -18.90 -15.55
CA GLU A 98 4.20 -18.16 -16.78
C GLU A 98 3.58 -16.75 -16.77
N LEU A 99 2.35 -16.58 -16.25
CA LEU A 99 1.74 -15.25 -16.08
C LEU A 99 2.57 -14.37 -15.13
N GLU A 100 3.10 -14.95 -14.02
CA GLU A 100 4.01 -14.24 -13.13
C GLU A 100 5.23 -13.69 -13.88
N LYS A 101 5.91 -14.56 -14.67
CA LYS A 101 7.07 -14.17 -15.48
C LYS A 101 6.74 -13.04 -16.47
N ARG A 102 5.58 -13.13 -17.12
CA ARG A 102 5.13 -12.08 -18.04
C ARG A 102 4.88 -10.76 -17.33
N CYS A 103 4.24 -10.79 -16.16
CA CYS A 103 4.05 -9.58 -15.35
C CYS A 103 5.38 -8.95 -14.96
N VAL A 104 6.36 -9.76 -14.50
CA VAL A 104 7.71 -9.29 -14.17
C VAL A 104 8.39 -8.67 -15.39
N ALA A 105 8.30 -9.31 -16.57
CA ALA A 105 8.87 -8.78 -17.81
C ALA A 105 8.24 -7.44 -18.23
N MET A 106 6.90 -7.34 -18.13
CA MET A 106 6.18 -6.09 -18.44
C MET A 106 6.57 -4.96 -17.48
N LEU A 107 6.76 -5.26 -16.19
CA LEU A 107 7.21 -4.27 -15.21
C LEU A 107 8.67 -3.88 -15.42
N ALA A 108 9.56 -4.82 -15.72
CA ALA A 108 10.95 -4.56 -16.04
C ALA A 108 11.05 -3.60 -17.24
N GLN A 109 10.29 -3.87 -18.31
CA GLN A 109 10.23 -2.98 -19.47
C GLN A 109 9.64 -1.61 -19.12
N LEU A 110 8.56 -1.57 -18.36
CA LEU A 110 7.90 -0.32 -17.91
C LEU A 110 8.85 0.58 -17.09
N TRP A 111 9.76 -0.04 -16.33
CA TRP A 111 10.77 0.64 -15.52
C TRP A 111 12.15 0.70 -16.18
N HIS A 112 12.21 0.52 -17.49
CA HIS A 112 13.42 0.68 -18.33
C HIS A 112 14.59 -0.20 -17.89
N ALA A 113 14.35 -1.45 -17.47
CA ALA A 113 15.41 -2.42 -17.31
C ALA A 113 16.04 -2.75 -18.66
N GLU A 114 17.34 -3.04 -18.67
CA GLU A 114 18.05 -3.44 -19.88
C GLU A 114 17.48 -4.74 -20.47
N ASP A 115 17.62 -4.91 -21.79
CA ASP A 115 17.19 -6.12 -22.48
C ASP A 115 17.92 -7.35 -21.91
N GLY A 116 17.14 -8.32 -21.45
CA GLY A 116 17.65 -9.55 -20.85
C GLY A 116 16.54 -10.37 -20.21
N ALA A 117 16.92 -11.42 -19.47
CA ALA A 117 15.97 -12.18 -18.67
C ALA A 117 15.63 -11.35 -17.40
N PRO A 118 14.39 -10.84 -17.26
CA PRO A 118 14.03 -10.03 -16.12
C PRO A 118 14.10 -10.85 -14.82
N THR A 119 14.72 -10.28 -13.80
CA THR A 119 14.86 -10.91 -12.48
C THR A 119 13.84 -10.28 -11.53
N GLY A 120 12.89 -11.06 -11.06
CA GLY A 120 11.84 -10.56 -10.19
C GLY A 120 10.82 -11.62 -9.80
N CYS A 121 9.90 -11.27 -8.93
CA CYS A 121 8.76 -12.13 -8.57
C CYS A 121 7.55 -11.33 -8.07
N SER A 122 6.41 -12.02 -8.01
CA SER A 122 5.27 -11.57 -7.22
C SER A 122 5.52 -11.80 -5.73
N THR A 123 4.90 -10.98 -4.92
CA THR A 123 4.87 -11.07 -3.45
C THR A 123 3.44 -10.88 -2.97
N THR A 124 3.17 -11.06 -1.68
CA THR A 124 1.85 -10.78 -1.09
C THR A 124 1.56 -9.27 -0.93
N GLY A 125 2.56 -8.44 -1.20
CA GLY A 125 2.48 -6.97 -1.14
C GLY A 125 3.87 -6.36 -1.04
N SER A 126 3.93 -5.01 -1.15
CA SER A 126 5.21 -4.30 -1.10
C SER A 126 6.01 -4.51 0.18
N SER A 127 5.38 -4.80 1.32
CA SER A 127 6.14 -5.09 2.54
C SER A 127 7.08 -6.29 2.38
N GLU A 128 6.62 -7.37 1.74
CA GLU A 128 7.47 -8.52 1.39
C GLU A 128 8.50 -8.12 0.31
N ALA A 129 8.08 -7.37 -0.69
CA ALA A 129 8.95 -6.93 -1.77
C ALA A 129 10.10 -6.01 -1.26
N CYS A 130 9.82 -5.09 -0.35
CA CYS A 130 10.81 -4.26 0.34
C CYS A 130 11.82 -5.11 1.13
N MET A 131 11.32 -6.13 1.86
CA MET A 131 12.19 -7.04 2.59
C MET A 131 13.13 -7.81 1.66
N LEU A 132 12.64 -8.29 0.52
CA LEU A 132 13.47 -8.97 -0.49
C LEU A 132 14.52 -8.01 -1.10
N GLY A 133 14.13 -6.78 -1.41
CA GLY A 133 15.06 -5.74 -1.87
C GLY A 133 16.15 -5.43 -0.84
N GLY A 134 15.76 -5.22 0.41
CA GLY A 134 16.70 -4.98 1.52
C GLY A 134 17.63 -6.16 1.78
N MET A 135 17.11 -7.39 1.73
CA MET A 135 17.93 -8.60 1.86
C MET A 135 18.96 -8.70 0.74
N ALA A 136 18.58 -8.42 -0.50
CA ALA A 136 19.53 -8.43 -1.63
C ALA A 136 20.66 -7.40 -1.42
N LEU A 137 20.34 -6.20 -0.93
CA LEU A 137 21.35 -5.19 -0.57
C LEU A 137 22.28 -5.69 0.53
N LEU A 138 21.74 -6.28 1.60
CA LEU A 138 22.51 -6.79 2.73
C LEU A 138 23.46 -7.93 2.30
N TRP A 139 22.98 -8.89 1.53
CA TRP A 139 23.82 -10.02 1.05
C TRP A 139 24.88 -9.57 0.05
N ARG A 140 24.58 -8.63 -0.83
CA ARG A 140 25.59 -8.00 -1.71
C ARG A 140 26.70 -7.32 -0.92
N TRP A 141 26.35 -6.54 0.11
CA TRP A 141 27.33 -5.89 0.97
C TRP A 141 28.21 -6.92 1.70
N ARG A 142 27.62 -8.00 2.22
CA ARG A 142 28.38 -9.12 2.83
C ARG A 142 29.31 -9.79 1.82
N ALA A 143 28.84 -10.10 0.62
CA ALA A 143 29.63 -10.71 -0.44
C ALA A 143 30.78 -9.82 -0.89
N ALA A 144 30.64 -8.50 -0.81
CA ALA A 144 31.70 -7.52 -1.04
C ALA A 144 32.71 -7.39 0.13
N GLY A 145 32.57 -8.21 1.18
CA GLY A 145 33.49 -8.22 2.34
C GLY A 145 33.08 -7.33 3.50
N GLY A 146 31.84 -6.86 3.52
CA GLY A 146 31.29 -6.10 4.65
C GLY A 146 31.25 -6.92 5.94
N THR A 147 31.92 -6.48 6.99
CA THR A 147 32.05 -7.18 8.29
C THR A 147 31.62 -6.34 9.49
N GLY A 148 31.38 -5.04 9.27
CA GLY A 148 30.90 -4.11 10.31
C GLY A 148 29.41 -4.26 10.62
N GLN A 149 28.86 -3.28 11.33
CA GLN A 149 27.43 -3.18 11.57
C GLN A 149 26.76 -2.61 10.29
N PRO A 150 25.96 -3.39 9.54
CA PRO A 150 25.31 -2.89 8.36
C PRO A 150 24.30 -1.80 8.69
N ASN A 151 24.21 -0.78 7.86
CA ASN A 151 23.24 0.29 7.99
C ASN A 151 22.52 0.58 6.68
N LEU A 152 21.31 1.15 6.79
CA LEU A 152 20.46 1.50 5.66
C LEU A 152 20.02 2.96 5.80
N VAL A 153 20.31 3.77 4.79
CA VAL A 153 19.97 5.20 4.77
C VAL A 153 18.59 5.39 4.13
N MET A 154 17.71 6.15 4.79
CA MET A 154 16.35 6.40 4.32
C MET A 154 15.73 7.63 5.02
N GLY A 155 14.70 8.23 4.43
CA GLY A 155 13.91 9.28 5.07
C GLY A 155 13.05 8.74 6.21
N SER A 156 12.70 9.57 7.18
CA SER A 156 11.77 9.19 8.26
C SER A 156 10.31 9.03 7.78
N ASN A 157 10.04 9.33 6.51
CA ASN A 157 8.77 9.13 5.80
C ASN A 157 8.57 7.69 5.27
N VAL A 158 9.54 6.79 5.44
CA VAL A 158 9.41 5.40 5.00
C VAL A 158 8.25 4.68 5.68
N GLN A 159 7.72 3.68 5.01
CA GLN A 159 6.69 2.82 5.57
C GLN A 159 7.32 1.86 6.59
N VAL A 160 6.56 1.48 7.64
CA VAL A 160 7.01 0.64 8.77
C VAL A 160 7.63 -0.71 8.36
N CYS A 161 7.45 -1.18 7.13
CA CYS A 161 8.11 -2.38 6.64
C CYS A 161 9.65 -2.24 6.65
N TRP A 162 10.18 -1.02 6.46
CA TRP A 162 11.61 -0.75 6.54
C TRP A 162 12.14 -0.79 7.97
N ASP A 163 11.35 -0.29 8.95
CA ASP A 163 11.69 -0.46 10.38
C ASP A 163 11.73 -1.94 10.76
N LYS A 164 10.74 -2.72 10.25
CA LYS A 164 10.71 -4.18 10.44
C LYS A 164 11.91 -4.84 9.79
N PHE A 165 12.24 -4.48 8.55
CA PHE A 165 13.44 -4.99 7.87
C PHE A 165 14.69 -4.75 8.72
N CYS A 166 14.94 -3.52 9.12
CA CYS A 166 16.09 -3.15 9.92
C CYS A 166 16.17 -3.97 11.23
N ARG A 167 15.05 -4.10 11.92
CA ARG A 167 14.99 -4.86 13.17
C ARG A 167 15.18 -6.37 12.98
N TYR A 168 14.55 -6.97 11.98
CA TYR A 168 14.60 -8.41 11.77
C TYR A 168 15.96 -8.90 11.28
N TRP A 169 16.63 -8.13 10.45
CA TRP A 169 17.95 -8.48 9.91
C TRP A 169 19.12 -7.75 10.57
N GLN A 170 18.85 -7.07 11.70
CA GLN A 170 19.88 -6.38 12.50
C GLN A 170 20.67 -5.35 11.68
N VAL A 171 19.97 -4.61 10.83
CA VAL A 171 20.52 -3.48 10.08
C VAL A 171 20.21 -2.20 10.85
N GLU A 172 21.21 -1.33 11.02
CA GLU A 172 21.02 -0.03 11.66
C GLU A 172 20.24 0.93 10.74
N PRO A 173 19.06 1.46 11.17
CA PRO A 173 18.36 2.46 10.38
C PRO A 173 19.04 3.84 10.53
N ARG A 174 19.49 4.44 9.43
CA ARG A 174 19.99 5.81 9.39
C ARG A 174 18.92 6.73 8.82
N LEU A 175 18.04 7.19 9.68
CA LEU A 175 16.92 8.02 9.31
C LEU A 175 17.31 9.49 9.10
N VAL A 176 16.90 10.05 7.98
CA VAL A 176 16.90 11.49 7.75
C VAL A 176 15.57 12.05 8.26
N PRO A 177 15.58 12.90 9.30
CA PRO A 177 14.37 13.43 9.89
C PRO A 177 13.65 14.38 8.92
N MET A 178 12.33 14.46 9.03
CA MET A 178 11.56 15.53 8.39
C MET A 178 11.88 16.87 9.05
N GLU A 179 11.71 17.94 8.27
CA GLU A 179 11.85 19.34 8.74
C GLU A 179 10.77 20.21 8.10
N PRO A 180 10.41 21.36 8.69
CA PRO A 180 9.54 22.31 8.05
C PRO A 180 10.08 22.70 6.67
N GLY A 181 9.28 22.50 5.62
CA GLY A 181 9.67 22.73 4.22
C GLY A 181 10.44 21.58 3.55
N ARG A 182 10.77 20.49 4.28
CA ARG A 182 11.40 19.30 3.72
C ARG A 182 10.86 18.03 4.39
N LEU A 183 9.95 17.36 3.71
CA LEU A 183 9.23 16.20 4.24
C LEU A 183 9.79 14.85 3.77
N HIS A 184 10.85 14.85 2.97
CA HIS A 184 11.44 13.66 2.36
C HIS A 184 12.97 13.74 2.29
N LEU A 185 13.61 12.61 1.93
CA LEU A 185 15.05 12.48 1.74
C LEU A 185 15.51 13.30 0.52
N THR A 186 16.67 13.95 0.63
CA THR A 186 17.38 14.64 -0.47
C THR A 186 18.73 13.97 -0.77
N GLY A 187 19.30 14.26 -1.95
CA GLY A 187 20.60 13.70 -2.35
C GLY A 187 21.72 14.03 -1.37
N PRO A 188 21.97 15.30 -1.02
CA PRO A 188 23.03 15.66 -0.08
C PRO A 188 22.90 15.00 1.29
N GLU A 189 21.67 14.86 1.81
CA GLU A 189 21.45 14.24 3.10
C GLU A 189 21.60 12.73 3.09
N ALA A 190 21.23 12.09 1.97
CA ALA A 190 21.48 10.67 1.76
C ALA A 190 23.00 10.40 1.76
N ALA A 191 23.75 11.11 0.93
CA ALA A 191 25.21 10.95 0.80
C ALA A 191 25.94 11.22 2.12
N ALA A 192 25.54 12.24 2.88
CA ALA A 192 26.17 12.60 4.15
C ALA A 192 26.03 11.53 5.26
N ARG A 193 25.08 10.58 5.09
CA ARG A 193 24.84 9.49 6.07
C ARG A 193 25.40 8.14 5.64
N CYS A 194 25.97 8.06 4.44
CA CYS A 194 26.59 6.85 3.92
C CYS A 194 28.03 6.68 4.42
N ASP A 195 28.39 5.46 4.75
CA ASP A 195 29.75 5.01 5.07
C ASP A 195 30.01 3.62 4.48
N GLU A 196 31.15 3.01 4.79
CA GLU A 196 31.58 1.68 4.32
C GLU A 196 30.66 0.53 4.76
N ASN A 197 29.83 0.76 5.79
CA ASN A 197 28.85 -0.20 6.29
C ASN A 197 27.44 0.03 5.72
N THR A 198 27.27 1.02 4.87
CA THR A 198 25.98 1.30 4.25
C THR A 198 25.67 0.28 3.15
N ILE A 199 24.58 -0.50 3.36
CA ILE A 199 24.15 -1.53 2.40
C ILE A 199 23.40 -0.93 1.21
N GLY A 200 22.83 0.28 1.35
CA GLY A 200 22.08 0.98 0.32
C GLY A 200 21.35 2.20 0.83
N VAL A 201 20.72 2.91 -0.10
CA VAL A 201 19.78 3.99 0.16
C VAL A 201 18.41 3.55 -0.30
N VAL A 202 17.37 3.77 0.51
CA VAL A 202 15.96 3.61 0.10
C VAL A 202 15.44 4.96 -0.33
N ALA A 203 14.98 5.04 -1.56
CA ALA A 203 14.29 6.21 -2.10
C ALA A 203 12.81 5.89 -2.31
N VAL A 204 11.91 6.66 -1.70
CA VAL A 204 10.47 6.42 -1.72
C VAL A 204 9.82 7.18 -2.88
N LEU A 205 9.19 6.46 -3.80
CA LEU A 205 8.40 7.05 -4.87
C LEU A 205 6.90 7.01 -4.49
N GLY A 206 6.46 8.02 -3.77
CA GLY A 206 5.09 8.12 -3.25
C GLY A 206 4.99 7.83 -1.75
N SER A 207 5.38 8.82 -0.97
CA SER A 207 5.35 8.80 0.49
C SER A 207 3.96 8.50 1.04
N THR A 208 3.89 7.60 2.03
CA THR A 208 2.63 7.31 2.75
C THR A 208 2.12 8.54 3.49
N MET A 209 3.00 9.47 3.85
CA MET A 209 2.66 10.64 4.67
C MET A 209 1.90 11.70 3.87
N ASP A 210 2.33 11.98 2.64
CA ASP A 210 1.81 13.10 1.86
C ASP A 210 1.69 12.83 0.35
N GLY A 211 2.20 11.69 -0.13
CA GLY A 211 2.20 11.33 -1.54
C GLY A 211 3.39 11.87 -2.35
N SER A 212 4.32 12.61 -1.73
CA SER A 212 5.49 13.18 -2.41
C SER A 212 6.45 12.10 -2.93
N TYR A 213 7.19 12.43 -3.98
CA TYR A 213 8.27 11.63 -4.55
C TYR A 213 9.62 12.11 -4.02
N GLU A 214 10.45 11.19 -3.55
CA GLU A 214 11.85 11.49 -3.28
C GLU A 214 12.61 11.65 -4.59
N PRO A 215 13.56 12.60 -4.68
CA PRO A 215 14.27 12.94 -5.91
C PRO A 215 15.35 11.90 -6.23
N VAL A 216 14.96 10.73 -6.77
CA VAL A 216 15.84 9.57 -7.00
C VAL A 216 17.03 9.93 -7.87
N ALA A 217 16.84 10.76 -8.91
CA ALA A 217 17.95 11.20 -9.78
C ALA A 217 18.96 12.06 -9.01
N GLU A 218 18.51 12.96 -8.13
CA GLU A 218 19.38 13.78 -7.28
C GLU A 218 20.14 12.91 -6.27
N ILE A 219 19.45 11.93 -5.65
CA ILE A 219 20.06 10.97 -4.73
C ILE A 219 21.13 10.16 -5.48
N SER A 220 20.83 9.67 -6.69
CA SER A 220 21.81 8.96 -7.53
C SER A 220 23.03 9.81 -7.83
N ALA A 221 22.83 11.06 -8.26
CA ALA A 221 23.94 11.97 -8.55
C ALA A 221 24.81 12.30 -7.32
N ALA A 222 24.19 12.46 -6.14
CA ALA A 222 24.93 12.69 -4.90
C ALA A 222 25.77 11.48 -4.49
N LEU A 223 25.24 10.26 -4.69
CA LEU A 223 26.00 9.03 -4.45
C LEU A 223 27.11 8.80 -5.50
N ASP A 224 26.92 9.26 -6.76
CA ASP A 224 27.99 9.26 -7.78
C ASP A 224 29.14 10.18 -7.36
N GLN A 225 28.85 11.37 -6.84
CA GLN A 225 29.85 12.27 -6.31
C GLN A 225 30.58 11.68 -5.10
N LEU A 226 29.86 10.99 -4.20
CA LEU A 226 30.47 10.29 -3.07
C LEU A 226 31.46 9.22 -3.52
N ALA A 227 31.10 8.39 -4.48
CA ALA A 227 31.93 7.30 -5.02
C ALA A 227 33.07 7.80 -5.90
N ALA A 228 32.96 8.96 -6.54
CA ALA A 228 34.05 9.60 -7.27
C ALA A 228 35.18 10.10 -6.34
N GLY A 229 34.88 10.28 -5.05
CA GLY A 229 35.83 10.57 -3.97
C GLY A 229 36.33 9.31 -3.28
N PRO A 230 36.70 9.40 -1.99
CA PRO A 230 37.10 8.24 -1.19
C PRO A 230 35.93 7.47 -0.60
N GLY A 231 34.69 7.84 -0.92
CA GLY A 231 33.48 7.24 -0.37
C GLY A 231 33.09 5.92 -1.01
N PRO A 232 32.18 5.16 -0.38
CA PRO A 232 31.72 3.87 -0.87
C PRO A 232 30.81 3.99 -2.09
N ASP A 233 30.75 2.90 -2.87
CA ASP A 233 29.81 2.74 -3.99
C ASP A 233 28.47 2.17 -3.49
N ILE A 234 27.48 3.03 -3.30
CA ILE A 234 26.20 2.70 -2.64
C ILE A 234 25.08 2.54 -3.66
N PRO A 235 24.36 1.39 -3.65
CA PRO A 235 23.19 1.18 -4.50
C PRO A 235 21.92 1.83 -3.92
N ILE A 236 20.93 2.02 -4.79
CA ILE A 236 19.60 2.51 -4.44
C ILE A 236 18.57 1.38 -4.61
N HIS A 237 17.70 1.23 -3.62
CA HIS A 237 16.41 0.55 -3.77
C HIS A 237 15.31 1.60 -3.87
N VAL A 238 14.48 1.53 -4.90
CA VAL A 238 13.32 2.42 -5.04
C VAL A 238 12.08 1.73 -4.47
N ASP A 239 11.57 2.26 -3.36
CA ASP A 239 10.25 1.89 -2.86
C ASP A 239 9.17 2.62 -3.64
N GLY A 240 8.81 2.04 -4.78
CA GLY A 240 7.74 2.49 -5.64
C GLY A 240 6.37 1.88 -5.29
N ALA A 241 6.15 1.50 -4.03
CA ALA A 241 4.91 0.82 -3.60
C ALA A 241 3.63 1.46 -4.15
N SER A 242 3.61 2.79 -4.24
CA SER A 242 2.50 3.55 -4.84
C SER A 242 2.89 4.11 -6.20
N GLY A 243 4.00 4.85 -6.29
CA GLY A 243 4.41 5.59 -7.48
C GLY A 243 4.85 4.72 -8.65
N GLY A 244 5.31 3.48 -8.41
CA GLY A 244 5.75 2.56 -9.47
C GLY A 244 4.67 2.20 -10.49
N PHE A 245 3.38 2.37 -10.16
CA PHE A 245 2.24 2.23 -11.06
C PHE A 245 1.58 3.58 -11.43
N VAL A 246 2.18 4.71 -11.08
CA VAL A 246 1.68 6.05 -11.41
C VAL A 246 2.66 6.81 -12.28
N ALA A 247 3.88 7.01 -11.80
CA ALA A 247 4.90 7.80 -12.48
C ALA A 247 5.18 7.38 -13.94
N PRO A 248 5.31 6.08 -14.28
CA PRO A 248 5.59 5.68 -15.66
C PRO A 248 4.51 6.11 -16.65
N PHE A 249 3.26 6.21 -16.22
CA PHE A 249 2.12 6.47 -17.07
C PHE A 249 1.81 7.96 -17.26
N ILE A 250 1.98 8.77 -16.21
CA ILE A 250 1.60 10.19 -16.25
C ILE A 250 2.77 11.16 -16.13
N GLN A 251 3.97 10.66 -15.76
CA GLN A 251 5.20 11.43 -15.64
C GLN A 251 6.39 10.71 -16.33
N PRO A 252 6.29 10.34 -17.61
CA PRO A 252 7.28 9.48 -18.29
C PRO A 252 8.66 10.11 -18.38
N GLY A 253 8.77 11.44 -18.26
CA GLY A 253 10.04 12.17 -18.24
C GLY A 253 10.75 12.15 -16.87
N LEU A 254 10.11 11.69 -15.80
CA LEU A 254 10.71 11.61 -14.47
C LEU A 254 11.71 10.45 -14.42
N GLU A 255 12.98 10.74 -14.14
CA GLU A 255 14.02 9.72 -13.98
C GLU A 255 14.08 9.23 -12.52
N TRP A 256 13.63 8.01 -12.29
CA TRP A 256 13.57 7.41 -10.95
C TRP A 256 13.84 5.90 -10.97
N ASP A 257 13.88 5.30 -12.16
CA ASP A 257 13.87 3.87 -12.41
C ASP A 257 15.27 3.36 -12.88
N PHE A 258 15.29 2.22 -13.57
CA PHE A 258 16.53 1.60 -14.05
C PHE A 258 17.30 2.42 -15.10
N ARG A 259 16.80 3.56 -15.56
CA ARG A 259 17.62 4.54 -16.30
C ARG A 259 18.77 5.09 -15.46
N LEU A 260 18.60 5.10 -14.13
CA LEU A 260 19.65 5.48 -13.20
C LEU A 260 20.49 4.27 -12.81
N PRO A 261 21.82 4.26 -13.11
CA PRO A 261 22.67 3.08 -12.89
C PRO A 261 22.72 2.58 -11.45
N ARG A 262 22.51 3.45 -10.45
CA ARG A 262 22.54 3.07 -9.03
C ARG A 262 21.28 2.38 -8.54
N VAL A 263 20.19 2.45 -9.30
CA VAL A 263 18.95 1.75 -8.93
C VAL A 263 19.15 0.25 -9.14
N ALA A 264 19.34 -0.49 -8.07
CA ALA A 264 19.58 -1.93 -8.07
C ALA A 264 18.28 -2.75 -8.08
N SER A 265 17.22 -2.22 -7.45
CA SER A 265 15.92 -2.89 -7.38
C SER A 265 14.78 -1.89 -7.18
N ILE A 266 13.60 -2.29 -7.64
CA ILE A 266 12.36 -1.51 -7.53
C ILE A 266 11.25 -2.44 -7.05
N ASN A 267 10.46 -2.02 -6.06
CA ASN A 267 9.21 -2.68 -5.71
C ASN A 267 7.98 -1.83 -6.05
N ALA A 268 6.86 -2.48 -6.29
CA ALA A 268 5.57 -1.81 -6.40
C ALA A 268 4.43 -2.69 -5.88
N SER A 269 3.35 -2.06 -5.38
CA SER A 269 2.15 -2.77 -4.98
C SER A 269 1.17 -2.90 -6.15
N GLY A 270 0.99 -4.13 -6.65
CA GLY A 270 -0.07 -4.41 -7.61
C GLY A 270 -1.45 -4.11 -7.03
N HIS A 271 -1.62 -4.28 -5.72
CA HIS A 271 -2.87 -4.04 -5.02
C HIS A 271 -3.12 -2.56 -4.61
N LYS A 272 -2.25 -1.61 -5.02
CA LYS A 272 -2.50 -0.17 -4.90
C LYS A 272 -2.88 0.38 -6.28
N TYR A 273 -2.03 1.19 -6.87
CA TYR A 273 -2.26 1.76 -8.20
C TYR A 273 -2.02 0.76 -9.37
N GLY A 274 -1.59 -0.50 -9.06
CA GLY A 274 -1.65 -1.62 -10.01
C GLY A 274 -3.07 -2.16 -10.24
N LEU A 275 -4.06 -1.64 -9.50
CA LEU A 275 -5.49 -1.85 -9.69
C LEU A 275 -5.99 -3.29 -9.46
N VAL A 276 -5.31 -4.06 -8.60
CA VAL A 276 -5.71 -5.40 -8.17
C VAL A 276 -6.14 -5.37 -6.70
N TYR A 277 -7.09 -6.20 -6.31
CA TYR A 277 -7.47 -6.36 -4.90
C TYR A 277 -6.28 -6.78 -4.00
N PRO A 278 -6.36 -6.56 -2.67
CA PRO A 278 -5.28 -6.89 -1.73
C PRO A 278 -4.68 -8.28 -1.93
N GLY A 279 -3.34 -8.38 -1.88
CA GLY A 279 -2.64 -9.66 -1.91
C GLY A 279 -1.58 -9.79 -3.01
N VAL A 280 -1.17 -8.71 -3.69
CA VAL A 280 -0.08 -8.74 -4.67
C VAL A 280 0.81 -7.52 -4.58
N GLY A 281 2.11 -7.78 -4.61
CA GLY A 281 3.18 -6.82 -4.84
C GLY A 281 4.22 -7.42 -5.80
N TRP A 282 5.13 -6.59 -6.23
CA TRP A 282 6.15 -6.94 -7.21
C TRP A 282 7.51 -6.42 -6.76
N ILE A 283 8.53 -7.21 -6.99
CA ILE A 283 9.94 -6.81 -6.90
C ILE A 283 10.62 -7.14 -8.22
N VAL A 284 11.39 -6.19 -8.73
CA VAL A 284 12.25 -6.37 -9.91
C VAL A 284 13.65 -5.90 -9.55
N TRP A 285 14.65 -6.69 -9.83
CA TRP A 285 16.06 -6.31 -9.77
C TRP A 285 16.54 -5.89 -11.14
N ARG A 286 17.52 -4.98 -11.18
CA ARG A 286 18.14 -4.50 -12.43
C ARG A 286 18.57 -5.64 -13.34
N ASP A 287 19.24 -6.62 -12.75
CA ASP A 287 19.81 -7.79 -13.41
C ASP A 287 19.98 -8.94 -12.42
N ALA A 288 20.46 -10.08 -12.89
CA ALA A 288 20.68 -11.25 -12.04
C ALA A 288 21.77 -11.01 -10.97
N ALA A 289 22.75 -10.14 -11.22
CA ALA A 289 23.81 -9.86 -10.26
C ALA A 289 23.30 -9.00 -9.08
N ALA A 290 22.18 -8.30 -9.25
CA ALA A 290 21.54 -7.56 -8.18
C ALA A 290 20.78 -8.45 -7.19
N LEU A 291 20.47 -9.71 -7.54
CA LEU A 291 19.91 -10.73 -6.65
C LEU A 291 20.97 -11.79 -6.32
N PRO A 292 21.58 -11.81 -5.11
CA PRO A 292 22.56 -12.79 -4.71
C PRO A 292 22.03 -14.23 -4.78
N GLU A 293 22.85 -15.16 -5.30
CA GLU A 293 22.48 -16.58 -5.41
C GLU A 293 22.15 -17.22 -4.06
N ASP A 294 22.77 -16.79 -2.97
CA ASP A 294 22.52 -17.26 -1.60
C ASP A 294 21.07 -17.03 -1.13
N LEU A 295 20.32 -16.13 -1.81
CA LEU A 295 18.91 -15.89 -1.54
C LEU A 295 17.97 -16.74 -2.42
N VAL A 296 18.52 -17.51 -3.35
CA VAL A 296 17.75 -18.37 -4.27
C VAL A 296 17.78 -19.81 -3.76
N PHE A 297 16.68 -20.26 -3.19
CA PHE A 297 16.52 -21.60 -2.68
C PHE A 297 15.99 -22.52 -3.77
N LYS A 298 16.50 -23.76 -3.82
CA LYS A 298 16.04 -24.78 -4.76
C LYS A 298 15.23 -25.83 -4.00
N VAL A 299 14.02 -26.06 -4.42
CA VAL A 299 13.16 -27.11 -3.89
C VAL A 299 12.87 -28.16 -4.97
N ASN A 300 12.79 -29.44 -4.61
CA ASN A 300 12.67 -30.55 -5.57
C ASN A 300 11.51 -31.52 -5.27
N TYR A 301 10.74 -31.24 -4.23
CA TYR A 301 9.63 -32.13 -3.78
C TYR A 301 8.27 -31.73 -4.38
N LEU A 302 8.24 -30.74 -5.27
CA LEU A 302 7.04 -30.26 -5.97
C LEU A 302 7.09 -30.61 -7.48
N GLY A 303 7.66 -31.77 -7.85
CA GLY A 303 7.67 -32.25 -9.23
C GLY A 303 8.90 -31.92 -10.06
N GLY A 304 9.80 -31.06 -9.58
CA GLY A 304 11.05 -30.70 -10.26
C GLY A 304 11.93 -29.77 -9.44
N GLU A 305 13.16 -29.49 -9.88
CA GLU A 305 14.02 -28.51 -9.23
C GLU A 305 13.52 -27.08 -9.56
N MET A 306 12.97 -26.39 -8.56
CA MET A 306 12.40 -25.06 -8.72
C MET A 306 13.13 -24.03 -7.86
N PRO A 307 13.67 -22.96 -8.47
CA PRO A 307 14.19 -21.84 -7.72
C PRO A 307 13.05 -21.01 -7.11
N THR A 308 13.21 -20.66 -5.83
CA THR A 308 12.34 -19.72 -5.12
C THR A 308 13.15 -18.76 -4.27
N PHE A 309 12.76 -17.50 -4.22
CA PHE A 309 13.38 -16.47 -3.39
C PHE A 309 12.34 -15.60 -2.67
N ALA A 310 11.04 -15.82 -2.91
CA ALA A 310 9.97 -15.20 -2.17
C ALA A 310 10.02 -15.62 -0.69
N LEU A 311 9.70 -14.70 0.24
CA LEU A 311 9.66 -14.99 1.66
C LEU A 311 8.50 -15.94 2.00
N ASN A 312 7.34 -15.72 1.40
CA ASN A 312 6.18 -16.56 1.59
C ASN A 312 6.21 -17.72 0.59
N PHE A 313 6.07 -18.95 1.09
CA PHE A 313 6.05 -20.13 0.25
C PHE A 313 4.73 -20.23 -0.53
N SER A 314 3.62 -20.46 0.14
CA SER A 314 2.29 -20.43 -0.50
C SER A 314 1.77 -19.00 -0.65
N ARG A 315 1.35 -18.66 -1.88
CA ARG A 315 0.82 -17.34 -2.23
C ARG A 315 -0.34 -17.48 -3.21
N PRO A 316 -1.34 -16.56 -3.20
CA PRO A 316 -2.49 -16.65 -4.10
C PRO A 316 -2.08 -16.37 -5.56
N GLY A 317 -2.37 -17.29 -6.46
CA GLY A 317 -2.20 -17.12 -7.90
C GLY A 317 -3.30 -16.26 -8.55
N SER A 318 -4.46 -16.15 -7.92
CA SER A 318 -5.58 -15.34 -8.41
C SER A 318 -5.21 -13.87 -8.60
N ASN A 319 -4.43 -13.31 -7.69
CA ASN A 319 -3.98 -11.91 -7.77
C ASN A 319 -2.98 -11.69 -8.91
N VAL A 320 -2.13 -12.66 -9.22
CA VAL A 320 -1.21 -12.62 -10.36
C VAL A 320 -1.99 -12.67 -11.67
N ALA A 321 -2.98 -13.57 -11.77
CA ALA A 321 -3.86 -13.63 -12.93
C ALA A 321 -4.62 -12.31 -13.14
N ALA A 322 -5.12 -11.70 -12.06
CA ALA A 322 -5.81 -10.41 -12.11
C ALA A 322 -4.87 -9.26 -12.53
N GLN A 323 -3.61 -9.26 -12.09
CA GLN A 323 -2.63 -8.26 -12.53
C GLN A 323 -2.35 -8.40 -14.03
N TYR A 324 -2.17 -9.62 -14.51
CA TYR A 324 -1.97 -9.87 -15.94
C TYR A 324 -3.21 -9.45 -16.77
N TYR A 325 -4.41 -9.76 -16.26
CA TYR A 325 -5.67 -9.29 -16.87
C TYR A 325 -5.67 -7.77 -17.02
N ASN A 326 -5.33 -7.03 -15.95
CA ASN A 326 -5.29 -5.57 -15.98
C ASN A 326 -4.27 -5.05 -17.00
N PHE A 327 -3.10 -5.68 -17.12
CA PHE A 327 -2.10 -5.30 -18.13
C PHE A 327 -2.65 -5.48 -19.55
N LEU A 328 -3.34 -6.57 -19.83
CA LEU A 328 -3.96 -6.80 -21.13
C LEU A 328 -5.16 -5.89 -21.39
N ARG A 329 -6.03 -5.75 -20.37
CA ARG A 329 -7.29 -5.00 -20.48
C ARG A 329 -7.05 -3.51 -20.66
N LEU A 330 -6.14 -2.95 -19.92
CA LEU A 330 -5.88 -1.52 -19.92
C LEU A 330 -4.76 -1.13 -20.88
N GLY A 331 -3.72 -1.95 -20.99
CA GLY A 331 -2.49 -1.55 -21.68
C GLY A 331 -1.92 -0.24 -21.12
N PHE A 332 -0.92 0.33 -21.77
CA PHE A 332 -0.30 1.58 -21.34
C PHE A 332 -1.32 2.74 -21.28
N GLU A 333 -2.08 2.92 -22.35
CA GLU A 333 -3.04 4.04 -22.46
C GLU A 333 -4.22 3.94 -21.49
N GLY A 334 -4.69 2.74 -21.17
CA GLY A 334 -5.73 2.54 -20.16
C GLY A 334 -5.23 2.90 -18.77
N TYR A 335 -4.06 2.41 -18.37
CA TYR A 335 -3.42 2.81 -17.10
C TYR A 335 -3.21 4.32 -17.05
N ARG A 336 -2.66 4.93 -18.11
CA ARG A 336 -2.46 6.38 -18.19
C ARG A 336 -3.76 7.15 -17.95
N LYS A 337 -4.86 6.74 -18.58
CA LYS A 337 -6.18 7.38 -18.41
C LYS A 337 -6.71 7.25 -16.97
N VAL A 338 -6.57 6.08 -16.35
CA VAL A 338 -7.03 5.85 -14.97
C VAL A 338 -6.21 6.68 -13.99
N GLN A 339 -4.87 6.66 -14.11
CA GLN A 339 -4.00 7.42 -13.21
C GLN A 339 -4.19 8.93 -13.39
N GLN A 340 -4.33 9.40 -14.62
CA GLN A 340 -4.61 10.81 -14.89
C GLN A 340 -5.96 11.25 -14.30
N ALA A 341 -7.00 10.45 -14.45
CA ALA A 341 -8.31 10.76 -13.86
C ALA A 341 -8.23 10.84 -12.33
N CYS A 342 -7.49 9.94 -11.68
CA CYS A 342 -7.26 10.01 -10.23
C CYS A 342 -6.50 11.29 -9.85
N GLN A 343 -5.47 11.65 -10.61
CA GLN A 343 -4.68 12.86 -10.37
C GLN A 343 -5.52 14.13 -10.57
N ASP A 344 -6.32 14.20 -11.63
CA ASP A 344 -7.20 15.36 -11.92
C ASP A 344 -8.18 15.60 -10.77
N VAL A 345 -8.78 14.53 -10.21
CA VAL A 345 -9.67 14.62 -9.05
C VAL A 345 -8.90 15.03 -7.79
N ALA A 346 -7.69 14.53 -7.56
CA ALA A 346 -6.87 14.90 -6.41
C ALA A 346 -6.50 16.40 -6.47
N MET A 347 -6.04 16.88 -7.62
CA MET A 347 -5.68 18.28 -7.81
C MET A 347 -6.90 19.22 -7.75
N HIS A 348 -8.07 18.75 -8.19
CA HIS A 348 -9.32 19.48 -8.03
C HIS A 348 -9.65 19.65 -6.55
N LEU A 349 -9.65 18.56 -5.77
CA LEU A 349 -9.88 18.60 -4.33
C LEU A 349 -8.87 19.51 -3.62
N ALA A 350 -7.60 19.45 -3.98
CA ALA A 350 -6.56 20.28 -3.39
C ALA A 350 -6.85 21.78 -3.59
N ARG A 351 -7.21 22.20 -4.82
CA ARG A 351 -7.58 23.59 -5.11
C ARG A 351 -8.78 24.07 -4.30
N GLU A 352 -9.84 23.26 -4.27
CA GLU A 352 -11.07 23.59 -3.55
C GLU A 352 -10.85 23.66 -2.03
N ILE A 353 -10.06 22.74 -1.47
CA ILE A 353 -9.72 22.72 -0.03
C ILE A 353 -8.87 23.93 0.33
N ALA A 354 -7.86 24.28 -0.49
CA ALA A 354 -7.04 25.47 -0.27
C ALA A 354 -7.88 26.78 -0.32
N ALA A 355 -8.89 26.81 -1.19
CA ALA A 355 -9.80 27.96 -1.32
C ALA A 355 -10.79 28.12 -0.15
N MET A 356 -10.99 27.10 0.68
CA MET A 356 -11.85 27.20 1.88
C MET A 356 -11.31 28.14 2.95
N GLY A 357 -10.01 28.45 2.96
CA GLY A 357 -9.37 29.41 3.85
C GLY A 357 -8.62 28.79 5.04
N PRO A 358 -9.22 27.94 5.89
CA PRO A 358 -8.54 27.48 7.11
C PRO A 358 -7.39 26.50 6.88
N PHE A 359 -7.21 26.01 5.64
CA PHE A 359 -6.27 24.95 5.34
C PHE A 359 -5.00 25.43 4.62
N GLU A 360 -3.89 24.75 4.89
CA GLU A 360 -2.61 24.83 4.18
C GLU A 360 -2.30 23.45 3.59
N LEU A 361 -2.06 23.41 2.28
CA LEU A 361 -1.66 22.18 1.60
C LEU A 361 -0.19 21.86 1.91
N LEU A 362 0.11 20.58 2.13
CA LEU A 362 1.46 20.03 2.18
C LEU A 362 1.79 19.30 0.88
N SER A 363 0.79 18.72 0.23
CA SER A 363 0.84 18.18 -1.12
C SER A 363 -0.49 18.42 -1.82
N ASP A 364 -0.46 18.47 -3.15
CA ASP A 364 -1.59 18.89 -3.99
C ASP A 364 -2.08 17.81 -4.96
N GLY A 365 -1.48 16.61 -4.93
CA GLY A 365 -1.83 15.50 -5.81
C GLY A 365 -1.13 15.53 -7.18
N SER A 366 -0.21 16.47 -7.43
CA SER A 366 0.50 16.58 -8.72
C SER A 366 1.57 15.52 -8.95
N GLU A 367 2.09 14.90 -7.90
CA GLU A 367 3.03 13.76 -7.98
C GLU A 367 2.26 12.44 -7.95
N LEU A 368 1.81 12.02 -6.78
CA LEU A 368 0.90 10.90 -6.60
C LEU A 368 -0.54 11.45 -6.43
N PRO A 369 -1.62 10.75 -6.84
CA PRO A 369 -3.00 11.18 -6.57
C PRO A 369 -3.36 11.17 -5.08
N VAL A 370 -2.57 11.87 -4.27
CA VAL A 370 -2.67 11.97 -2.81
C VAL A 370 -2.45 13.42 -2.43
N LEU A 371 -3.31 13.94 -1.59
CA LEU A 371 -3.14 15.28 -1.03
C LEU A 371 -3.15 15.24 0.48
N ALA A 372 -2.31 16.07 1.09
CA ALA A 372 -2.23 16.25 2.53
C ALA A 372 -2.37 17.73 2.88
N PHE A 373 -3.10 18.02 3.94
CA PHE A 373 -3.32 19.38 4.40
C PHE A 373 -3.43 19.46 5.93
N LYS A 374 -3.15 20.62 6.47
CA LYS A 374 -3.24 20.96 7.89
C LYS A 374 -4.06 22.22 8.11
N LEU A 375 -4.41 22.53 9.33
CA LEU A 375 -4.92 23.85 9.68
C LEU A 375 -3.79 24.89 9.61
N ARG A 376 -4.06 26.08 9.02
CA ARG A 376 -3.10 27.19 8.95
C ARG A 376 -2.69 27.70 10.32
N SER A 377 -3.64 27.73 11.24
CA SER A 377 -3.44 28.21 12.60
C SER A 377 -4.10 27.28 13.60
N PRO A 378 -3.52 27.11 14.78
CA PRO A 378 -4.21 26.45 15.89
C PRO A 378 -5.52 27.19 16.15
N GLY A 379 -6.62 26.46 16.13
CA GLY A 379 -7.97 26.99 16.33
C GLY A 379 -8.67 26.30 17.50
N SER A 380 -9.95 26.54 17.58
CA SER A 380 -10.84 25.92 18.54
C SER A 380 -11.20 24.47 18.21
N TYR A 381 -10.80 23.98 17.05
CA TYR A 381 -10.92 22.58 16.62
C TYR A 381 -9.61 22.11 15.97
N THR A 382 -9.48 20.80 15.83
CA THR A 382 -8.32 20.13 15.26
C THR A 382 -8.70 19.38 13.96
N VAL A 383 -7.70 18.95 13.20
CA VAL A 383 -7.94 18.04 12.05
C VAL A 383 -8.54 16.71 12.48
N PHE A 384 -8.32 16.28 13.73
CA PHE A 384 -8.93 15.07 14.28
C PHE A 384 -10.44 15.25 14.49
N ASP A 385 -10.87 16.41 14.99
CA ASP A 385 -12.30 16.73 15.13
C ASP A 385 -12.98 16.75 13.77
N LEU A 386 -12.35 17.29 12.74
CA LEU A 386 -12.85 17.31 11.37
C LEU A 386 -12.95 15.89 10.79
N SER A 387 -11.92 15.06 10.96
CA SER A 387 -11.92 13.65 10.55
C SER A 387 -13.07 12.89 11.20
N GLU A 388 -13.31 13.07 12.49
CA GLU A 388 -14.42 12.41 13.21
C GLU A 388 -15.79 12.89 12.68
N ARG A 389 -15.96 14.18 12.40
CA ARG A 389 -17.20 14.73 11.82
C ARG A 389 -17.47 14.16 10.41
N LEU A 390 -16.42 14.01 9.59
CA LEU A 390 -16.53 13.38 8.28
C LEU A 390 -16.89 11.89 8.40
N ARG A 391 -16.34 11.18 9.40
CA ARG A 391 -16.70 9.78 9.69
C ARG A 391 -18.19 9.62 10.00
N GLN A 392 -18.81 10.55 10.71
CA GLN A 392 -20.25 10.54 10.96
C GLN A 392 -21.10 10.68 9.69
N ARG A 393 -20.49 11.18 8.60
CA ARG A 393 -21.06 11.23 7.26
C ARG A 393 -20.71 10.02 6.39
N GLY A 394 -19.95 9.06 6.94
CA GLY A 394 -19.52 7.86 6.24
C GLY A 394 -18.13 7.97 5.56
N TRP A 395 -17.50 9.14 5.56
CA TRP A 395 -16.19 9.33 4.96
C TRP A 395 -15.08 8.80 5.88
N LEU A 396 -14.24 7.90 5.37
CA LEU A 396 -13.06 7.42 6.08
C LEU A 396 -11.85 8.27 5.64
N VAL A 397 -11.64 9.36 6.34
CA VAL A 397 -10.58 10.34 6.09
C VAL A 397 -9.63 10.34 7.28
N PRO A 398 -8.37 9.88 7.14
CA PRO A 398 -7.46 9.77 8.28
C PRO A 398 -6.88 11.13 8.66
N ALA A 399 -6.81 11.39 9.96
CA ALA A 399 -6.00 12.44 10.56
C ALA A 399 -4.90 11.78 11.41
N TYR A 400 -3.68 12.31 11.33
CA TYR A 400 -2.50 11.80 12.04
C TYR A 400 -1.46 12.89 12.22
N THR A 401 -0.44 12.63 13.04
CA THR A 401 0.74 13.48 13.18
C THR A 401 1.91 12.91 12.39
N PHE A 402 2.82 13.76 11.95
CA PHE A 402 4.03 13.34 11.27
C PHE A 402 5.01 12.64 12.22
N PRO A 403 6.02 11.91 11.70
CA PRO A 403 7.01 11.21 12.51
C PRO A 403 7.95 12.17 13.28
N ALA A 404 8.98 11.61 13.87
CA ALA A 404 9.96 12.33 14.67
C ALA A 404 10.41 13.64 14.03
N ASN A 405 10.58 14.68 14.84
CA ASN A 405 10.90 16.06 14.48
C ASN A 405 9.73 16.92 13.99
N MET A 406 8.60 16.31 13.59
CA MET A 406 7.38 17.00 13.13
C MET A 406 6.12 16.49 13.84
N GLN A 407 6.23 15.91 15.04
CA GLN A 407 5.11 15.31 15.77
C GLN A 407 3.98 16.28 16.13
N ASP A 408 4.29 17.57 16.17
CA ASP A 408 3.30 18.63 16.42
C ASP A 408 2.49 19.01 15.17
N THR A 409 2.88 18.49 14.01
CA THR A 409 2.18 18.73 12.74
C THR A 409 1.11 17.67 12.53
N ALA A 410 -0.14 18.01 12.83
CA ALA A 410 -1.30 17.17 12.58
C ALA A 410 -1.90 17.47 11.19
N VAL A 411 -2.18 16.42 10.43
CA VAL A 411 -2.62 16.50 9.03
C VAL A 411 -3.82 15.62 8.74
N ILE A 412 -4.55 15.95 7.69
CA ILE A 412 -5.48 15.07 6.98
C ILE A 412 -4.86 14.70 5.64
N ARG A 413 -5.01 13.44 5.24
CA ARG A 413 -4.59 12.96 3.93
C ARG A 413 -5.76 12.30 3.20
N LEU A 414 -5.92 12.61 1.92
CA LEU A 414 -6.86 11.98 1.02
C LEU A 414 -6.11 11.18 -0.04
N VAL A 415 -6.45 9.91 -0.19
CA VAL A 415 -5.92 9.03 -1.23
C VAL A 415 -6.97 8.84 -2.31
N ILE A 416 -6.70 9.36 -3.49
CA ILE A 416 -7.62 9.27 -4.62
C ILE A 416 -7.25 8.05 -5.47
N ARG A 417 -8.20 7.15 -5.64
CA ARG A 417 -8.02 5.85 -6.27
C ARG A 417 -9.10 5.61 -7.32
N ASN A 418 -8.85 4.65 -8.19
CA ASN A 418 -9.87 4.16 -9.10
C ASN A 418 -11.17 3.79 -8.35
N GLY A 419 -12.31 4.26 -8.86
CA GLY A 419 -13.62 4.13 -8.21
C GLY A 419 -14.05 5.35 -7.37
N PHE A 420 -13.16 6.34 -7.15
CA PHE A 420 -13.54 7.63 -6.55
C PHE A 420 -13.75 8.65 -7.66
N SER A 421 -15.02 8.94 -7.96
CA SER A 421 -15.44 9.80 -9.07
C SER A 421 -15.47 11.29 -8.68
N GLY A 422 -15.58 12.16 -9.70
CA GLY A 422 -15.81 13.60 -9.50
C GLY A 422 -17.06 13.90 -8.68
N ASP A 423 -18.15 13.16 -8.87
CA ASP A 423 -19.39 13.34 -8.09
C ASP A 423 -19.17 13.06 -6.59
N LEU A 424 -18.36 12.06 -6.26
CA LEU A 424 -17.97 11.79 -4.87
C LEU A 424 -17.06 12.89 -4.33
N ALA A 425 -16.19 13.45 -5.16
CA ALA A 425 -15.35 14.59 -4.78
C ALA A 425 -16.20 15.82 -4.42
N GLU A 426 -17.19 16.16 -5.24
CA GLU A 426 -18.12 17.27 -4.93
C GLU A 426 -18.94 17.02 -3.65
N SER A 427 -19.39 15.77 -3.44
CA SER A 427 -20.08 15.38 -2.22
C SER A 427 -19.19 15.51 -0.97
N LEU A 428 -17.93 15.09 -1.08
CA LEU A 428 -16.94 15.26 -0.01
C LEU A 428 -16.68 16.74 0.28
N LEU A 429 -16.52 17.58 -0.75
CA LEU A 429 -16.30 19.01 -0.60
C LEU A 429 -17.49 19.70 0.07
N ALA A 430 -18.71 19.32 -0.28
CA ALA A 430 -19.91 19.83 0.36
C ALA A 430 -19.97 19.47 1.85
N ASP A 431 -19.71 18.21 2.18
CA ASP A 431 -19.65 17.75 3.58
C ASP A 431 -18.49 18.41 4.34
N LEU A 432 -17.31 18.55 3.72
CA LEU A 432 -16.16 19.23 4.33
C LEU A 432 -16.48 20.67 4.71
N ARG A 433 -17.04 21.46 3.77
CA ARG A 433 -17.49 22.84 4.03
C ARG A 433 -18.50 22.90 5.18
N ALA A 434 -19.51 22.05 5.14
CA ALA A 434 -20.54 22.01 6.17
C ALA A 434 -19.97 21.65 7.57
N GLN A 435 -19.00 20.73 7.64
CA GLN A 435 -18.39 20.35 8.92
C GLN A 435 -17.44 21.43 9.44
N VAL A 436 -16.69 22.10 8.58
CA VAL A 436 -15.85 23.26 8.94
C VAL A 436 -16.74 24.37 9.53
N ASP A 437 -17.80 24.78 8.82
CA ASP A 437 -18.76 25.78 9.29
C ASP A 437 -19.38 25.41 10.65
N ALA A 438 -19.71 24.13 10.85
CA ALA A 438 -20.29 23.65 12.09
C ALA A 438 -19.28 23.69 13.27
N LEU A 439 -18.02 23.36 13.01
CA LEU A 439 -16.93 23.42 13.98
C LEU A 439 -16.61 24.86 14.37
N GLU A 440 -16.53 25.78 13.41
CA GLU A 440 -16.31 27.20 13.66
C GLU A 440 -17.45 27.85 14.45
N LYS A 441 -18.71 27.54 14.13
CA LYS A 441 -19.88 27.99 14.89
C LYS A 441 -19.90 27.44 16.31
N ALA A 442 -19.57 26.15 16.49
CA ALA A 442 -19.51 25.55 17.84
C ALA A 442 -18.41 26.19 18.69
N ALA A 443 -17.33 26.59 18.06
CA ALA A 443 -16.22 27.31 18.68
C ALA A 443 -16.57 28.75 19.10
N ALA A 444 -17.38 29.42 18.31
CA ALA A 444 -17.84 30.78 18.59
C ALA A 444 -19.00 30.81 19.62
N ALA A 445 -19.63 29.67 19.91
CA ALA A 445 -20.69 29.60 20.90
C ALA A 445 -20.14 29.74 22.33
N PRO A 446 -20.80 30.50 23.23
CA PRO A 446 -20.36 30.61 24.61
C PRO A 446 -20.39 29.23 25.29
N ILE A 447 -19.31 28.87 25.98
CA ILE A 447 -19.15 27.61 26.69
C ILE A 447 -20.27 27.50 27.73
N PRO A 448 -21.18 26.48 27.68
CA PRO A 448 -22.12 26.27 28.74
C PRO A 448 -21.38 26.02 30.07
N LEU A 449 -21.72 26.73 31.12
CA LEU A 449 -21.13 26.60 32.45
C LEU A 449 -21.53 25.25 33.14
N PHE A 450 -21.31 24.12 32.43
CA PHE A 450 -21.43 22.79 33.03
C PHE A 450 -20.04 22.19 33.15
N PRO A 451 -19.59 21.72 34.33
CA PRO A 451 -18.28 21.13 34.51
C PRO A 451 -18.19 19.87 33.65
N GLY A 452 -17.31 19.93 32.65
CA GLY A 452 -17.11 18.86 31.69
C GLY A 452 -16.54 17.59 32.33
N LYS A 453 -17.12 16.45 32.00
CA LYS A 453 -16.44 15.16 32.18
C LYS A 453 -15.19 15.14 31.31
N GLN A 454 -14.06 14.76 31.91
CA GLN A 454 -12.81 14.51 31.17
C GLN A 454 -13.06 13.57 30.01
N ARG A 455 -12.72 13.99 28.80
CA ARG A 455 -12.72 13.13 27.61
C ARG A 455 -11.68 12.04 27.79
N SER A 456 -12.09 10.79 27.83
CA SER A 456 -11.20 9.65 27.72
C SER A 456 -10.71 9.58 26.28
N GLY A 457 -9.44 9.89 26.04
CA GLY A 457 -8.80 9.64 24.76
C GLY A 457 -8.60 8.14 24.60
N PHE A 458 -9.10 7.56 23.52
CA PHE A 458 -8.64 6.25 23.08
C PHE A 458 -7.26 6.44 22.42
N ALA A 459 -6.22 5.96 23.12
CA ALA A 459 -4.93 5.73 22.51
C ALA A 459 -4.95 4.33 21.85
N HIS A 460 -4.59 4.28 20.60
CA HIS A 460 -4.28 3.02 19.90
C HIS A 460 -2.78 2.73 20.01
#